data_6627e64d81021da82c3466ce774294f5
#
_entry.id   6627e64d81021da82c3466ce774294f5
#
_cell.length_a   1.000
_cell.length_b   1.000
_cell.length_c   1.000
_cell.angle_alpha   90.00
_cell.angle_beta   90.00
_cell.angle_gamma   90.00
#
_symmetry.space_group_name_H-M   'P 1'
#
loop_
_entity.id
_entity.type
_entity.pdbx_description
1 polymer ?
#
loop_
_entity_poly.entity_id
_entity_poly.type
_entity_poly.pdbx_seq_one_letter_code
_entity_poly.pdbx_strand_id
1 'polypeptide(L)'
;MSETEATTEAPAAAPVKRRSTSVKAKTQGKAEGAATPGRNSSATRTPRKSVKAGGAQQQQPQGGSNNRRQNASNAGKQNNGGSNRQKQGGGQNRQNNSQNQRRQRRQHDNNRGNREVQPSVSREELAKLKVAELREKAAELNLDVTGLKKAELVEAVFEASVKAEGFIEVSGILDILADGYGFLRTQGYLPSETDCYVGLSTIRRNGLRKGDLVSGQTRPARENEKYAAIQKVTAVNGTPVEELGSRVRFGDLTPVYPDECLVMEHGKNTVTARVIDLVSPIGKGQRGLIVSPPKAGKTTILKDIAAAISANNPEVHLMCLLVDERPEEVTDMERSIKGEVISSTFDMPTENHIAVSELVIERAKRLVECGKDVVVLLDSLTRLARAYNLAQPASGRILSGGVDSTALYPPKRFLGAARNIEHGGSLTILASALVDTGSKMDEVIFEEFKGTGNMELKLDRDLADRRIFPAIDPVASGTRNEDLLVDEQMRPFVFGLRRILAGMNNTERAAASFIKGLKGTNTNQEFLVRSAKKHSDYEQTF
;
A
#
# COMPACT_ATOMS: atom_id res chain seq x y z
N MET A 1 7.26 13.79 64.98
CA MET A 1 7.74 15.13 64.78
C MET A 1 7.54 15.34 63.30
N SER A 2 6.38 15.73 62.93
CA SER A 2 5.79 17.09 62.75
C SER A 2 6.30 17.71 61.46
N GLU A 3 5.37 17.67 60.47
CA GLU A 3 4.71 18.89 59.87
C GLU A 3 5.58 19.57 58.84
N THR A 4 5.15 19.93 57.64
CA THR A 4 3.97 20.74 57.28
C THR A 4 3.67 20.61 55.79
N GLU A 5 2.39 20.57 55.46
CA GLU A 5 1.76 20.78 54.15
C GLU A 5 1.90 22.25 53.72
N ALA A 6 1.99 22.42 52.40
CA ALA A 6 1.65 23.71 51.77
C ALA A 6 0.89 23.49 50.44
N THR A 7 -0.40 23.62 50.55
CA THR A 7 -1.38 23.78 49.48
C THR A 7 -1.20 25.14 48.81
N THR A 8 -1.20 25.17 47.49
CA THR A 8 -1.40 26.41 46.70
C THR A 8 -2.55 26.21 45.73
N GLU A 9 -3.65 26.89 46.03
CA GLU A 9 -4.86 27.03 45.21
C GLU A 9 -4.56 27.85 43.94
N ALA A 10 -5.17 27.45 42.82
CA ALA A 10 -5.28 28.23 41.60
C ALA A 10 -6.66 28.91 41.54
N PRO A 11 -6.76 30.15 41.02
CA PRO A 11 -8.01 30.91 41.06
C PRO A 11 -8.96 30.54 39.90
N ALA A 12 -10.25 30.53 40.23
CA ALA A 12 -11.40 30.28 39.39
C ALA A 12 -11.62 31.38 38.35
N ALA A 13 -11.89 31.00 37.10
CA ALA A 13 -12.32 31.89 36.03
C ALA A 13 -13.85 32.03 36.01
N ALA A 14 -14.32 33.28 35.94
CA ALA A 14 -15.70 33.71 35.92
C ALA A 14 -16.42 33.44 34.58
N PRO A 15 -17.76 33.32 34.54
CA PRO A 15 -18.50 32.92 33.33
C PRO A 15 -18.82 34.09 32.40
N VAL A 16 -18.60 33.88 31.11
CA VAL A 16 -18.96 34.84 30.04
C VAL A 16 -20.43 34.67 29.66
N LYS A 17 -21.19 35.76 29.76
CA LYS A 17 -22.60 35.89 29.38
C LYS A 17 -22.78 35.82 27.86
N ARG A 18 -23.60 34.88 27.39
CA ARG A 18 -24.13 34.84 26.01
C ARG A 18 -25.25 35.90 25.87
N ARG A 19 -25.08 36.82 24.94
CA ARG A 19 -26.15 37.68 24.43
C ARG A 19 -26.91 36.94 23.33
N SER A 20 -28.20 36.74 23.57
CA SER A 20 -29.19 36.35 22.57
C SER A 20 -29.69 37.58 21.82
N THR A 21 -29.61 37.55 20.49
CA THR A 21 -30.38 38.49 19.65
C THR A 21 -31.40 37.71 18.87
N SER A 22 -32.64 37.89 19.28
CA SER A 22 -33.85 37.48 18.57
C SER A 22 -34.14 38.46 17.42
N VAL A 23 -34.36 37.96 16.21
CA VAL A 23 -34.99 38.71 15.14
C VAL A 23 -36.33 38.04 14.79
N LYS A 24 -37.37 38.82 14.91
CA LYS A 24 -38.77 38.53 14.72
C LYS A 24 -39.11 38.26 13.25
N ALA A 25 -39.93 37.23 13.03
CA ALA A 25 -40.70 37.00 11.82
C ALA A 25 -41.80 38.06 11.64
N LYS A 26 -42.02 38.50 10.41
CA LYS A 26 -43.24 39.20 9.97
C LYS A 26 -43.93 38.40 8.90
N THR A 27 -45.08 37.89 9.23
CA THR A 27 -46.15 37.33 8.40
C THR A 27 -47.01 38.42 7.79
N GLN A 28 -47.40 38.28 6.53
CA GLN A 28 -48.64 38.72 5.88
C GLN A 28 -48.59 38.16 4.44
N GLY A 29 -49.49 37.44 3.83
CA GLY A 29 -50.92 37.25 4.08
C GLY A 29 -51.66 37.33 2.75
N LYS A 30 -52.47 36.28 2.41
CA LYS A 30 -53.62 36.25 1.49
C LYS A 30 -53.36 36.46 -0.01
N ALA A 31 -54.05 35.86 -0.97
CA ALA A 31 -55.26 35.01 -0.99
C ALA A 31 -55.42 34.37 -2.37
N GLU A 32 -56.01 33.18 -2.40
CA GLU A 32 -57.15 32.73 -3.21
C GLU A 32 -57.06 32.70 -4.75
N GLY A 33 -57.45 31.54 -5.26
CA GLY A 33 -57.90 31.36 -6.62
C GLY A 33 -57.98 29.90 -7.05
N ALA A 34 -59.08 29.28 -6.71
CA ALA A 34 -59.52 27.94 -7.09
C ALA A 34 -59.80 27.81 -8.60
N ALA A 35 -59.62 26.62 -9.13
CA ALA A 35 -60.63 25.86 -9.89
C ALA A 35 -60.02 24.67 -10.65
N THR A 36 -60.40 23.48 -10.31
CA THR A 36 -60.60 22.29 -11.17
C THR A 36 -62.00 22.38 -11.82
N PRO A 37 -62.46 21.53 -12.78
CA PRO A 37 -61.97 20.25 -13.30
C PRO A 37 -62.25 20.03 -14.82
N GLY A 38 -61.95 18.83 -15.31
CA GLY A 38 -62.52 18.30 -16.57
C GLY A 38 -61.58 17.30 -17.24
N ARG A 39 -61.62 16.06 -17.03
CA ARG A 39 -62.34 14.88 -17.56
C ARG A 39 -62.41 14.78 -19.09
N ASN A 40 -61.97 13.70 -19.56
CA ASN A 40 -62.46 12.68 -20.53
C ASN A 40 -61.38 12.35 -21.56
N SER A 41 -60.98 11.14 -21.58
CA SER A 41 -61.53 9.87 -22.04
C SER A 41 -61.09 9.46 -23.44
N SER A 42 -60.76 8.22 -23.48
CA SER A 42 -60.99 7.13 -24.44
C SER A 42 -59.81 6.84 -25.36
N ALA A 43 -59.17 5.70 -25.14
CA ALA A 43 -59.51 4.37 -25.66
C ALA A 43 -59.21 4.26 -27.18
N THR A 44 -58.40 3.38 -27.65
CA THR A 44 -58.61 1.99 -27.96
C THR A 44 -57.56 1.45 -28.95
N ARG A 45 -57.14 0.23 -28.66
CA ARG A 45 -56.94 -0.92 -29.56
C ARG A 45 -55.69 -1.09 -30.43
N THR A 46 -54.97 -2.11 -30.02
CA THR A 46 -54.29 -3.11 -30.88
C THR A 46 -55.23 -3.76 -31.89
N PRO A 47 -54.81 -4.38 -33.01
CA PRO A 47 -54.29 -5.73 -32.93
C PRO A 47 -53.25 -6.20 -33.99
N ARG A 48 -52.45 -7.23 -33.56
CA ARG A 48 -52.06 -8.49 -34.23
C ARG A 48 -52.22 -8.68 -35.74
N LYS A 49 -51.13 -9.25 -36.32
CA LYS A 49 -51.06 -10.53 -37.10
C LYS A 49 -49.64 -10.64 -37.68
N SER A 50 -48.75 -11.55 -37.29
CA SER A 50 -48.60 -12.98 -37.64
C SER A 50 -48.78 -13.32 -39.13
N VAL A 51 -47.69 -13.92 -39.70
CA VAL A 51 -47.67 -15.05 -40.65
C VAL A 51 -46.19 -15.27 -40.97
N LYS A 52 -45.52 -16.35 -40.51
CA LYS A 52 -45.22 -17.65 -41.09
C LYS A 52 -44.40 -17.57 -42.40
N ALA A 53 -43.17 -18.04 -42.37
CA ALA A 53 -42.67 -19.41 -42.51
C ALA A 53 -42.16 -19.74 -43.93
N GLY A 54 -41.05 -20.44 -44.01
CA GLY A 54 -40.46 -21.07 -45.20
C GLY A 54 -38.95 -20.76 -45.21
N GLY A 55 -38.03 -21.62 -44.95
CA GLY A 55 -37.87 -23.05 -45.17
C GLY A 55 -36.83 -23.28 -46.27
N ALA A 56 -35.86 -24.12 -45.97
CA ALA A 56 -34.89 -24.82 -46.84
C ALA A 56 -33.48 -24.15 -46.90
N GLN A 57 -32.50 -24.73 -46.22
CA GLN A 57 -31.68 -25.93 -46.55
C GLN A 57 -30.53 -25.64 -47.53
N GLN A 58 -29.33 -25.98 -47.01
CA GLN A 58 -28.20 -26.62 -47.65
C GLN A 58 -27.42 -25.82 -48.71
N GLN A 59 -26.13 -25.66 -48.60
CA GLN A 59 -25.08 -26.66 -48.75
C GLN A 59 -23.70 -26.01 -48.55
N GLN A 60 -22.85 -26.67 -47.82
CA GLN A 60 -21.41 -26.59 -48.02
C GLN A 60 -21.04 -27.26 -49.34
N PRO A 61 -19.92 -26.93 -49.92
CA PRO A 61 -18.86 -27.90 -49.97
C PRO A 61 -17.46 -27.40 -49.63
N GLN A 62 -16.80 -28.27 -49.05
CA GLN A 62 -15.43 -28.64 -48.86
C GLN A 62 -14.50 -28.52 -50.09
N GLY A 63 -13.24 -28.49 -49.74
CA GLY A 63 -12.11 -28.88 -50.58
C GLY A 63 -11.19 -27.74 -50.91
N GLY A 64 -9.96 -27.75 -50.62
CA GLY A 64 -8.96 -28.78 -50.42
C GLY A 64 -7.63 -28.21 -50.77
N SER A 65 -6.73 -28.40 -49.88
CA SER A 65 -5.40 -28.97 -49.96
C SER A 65 -4.28 -28.23 -50.72
N ASN A 66 -3.22 -28.09 -49.93
CA ASN A 66 -1.83 -28.51 -50.23
C ASN A 66 -0.98 -27.71 -51.22
N ASN A 67 0.12 -27.22 -50.81
CA ASN A 67 1.48 -27.79 -50.79
C ASN A 67 2.49 -26.67 -50.64
N ARG A 68 3.34 -26.70 -49.66
CA ARG A 68 4.64 -27.39 -49.50
C ARG A 68 5.68 -27.06 -50.59
N ARG A 69 6.80 -26.73 -50.02
CA ARG A 69 8.21 -26.89 -50.46
C ARG A 69 8.90 -25.60 -50.83
N GLN A 70 9.86 -25.30 -50.07
CA GLN A 70 11.24 -25.78 -49.88
C GLN A 70 12.20 -25.18 -50.89
N ASN A 71 13.22 -24.60 -50.26
CA ASN A 71 14.65 -24.77 -50.52
C ASN A 71 15.21 -24.17 -51.84
N ALA A 72 16.17 -23.49 -51.65
CA ALA A 72 17.61 -23.79 -51.56
C ALA A 72 18.41 -22.93 -52.54
N SER A 73 19.38 -22.30 -51.97
CA SER A 73 20.81 -22.41 -52.31
C SER A 73 21.27 -22.17 -53.72
N ASN A 74 22.27 -21.43 -53.71
CA ASN A 74 23.59 -21.60 -54.41
C ASN A 74 23.94 -20.49 -55.38
N ALA A 75 24.98 -19.82 -55.01
CA ALA A 75 26.37 -20.02 -55.44
C ALA A 75 26.67 -19.65 -56.87
N GLY A 76 27.59 -18.78 -56.96
CA GLY A 76 28.58 -19.06 -57.99
C GLY A 76 29.01 -17.90 -58.85
N LYS A 77 30.22 -17.50 -58.55
CA LYS A 77 31.36 -17.28 -59.45
C LYS A 77 31.47 -16.03 -60.28
N GLN A 78 32.50 -15.27 -59.95
CA GLN A 78 33.72 -15.08 -60.79
C GLN A 78 33.44 -14.33 -62.11
N ASN A 79 34.13 -13.33 -62.50
CA ASN A 79 35.57 -13.11 -62.54
C ASN A 79 35.90 -11.71 -63.13
N ASN A 80 37.01 -11.20 -62.70
CA ASN A 80 38.08 -10.59 -63.48
C ASN A 80 37.96 -9.20 -64.11
N GLY A 81 39.00 -8.48 -63.82
CA GLY A 81 39.67 -7.62 -64.77
C GLY A 81 39.87 -6.17 -64.31
N GLY A 82 40.88 -5.79 -63.65
CA GLY A 82 42.12 -5.35 -64.21
C GLY A 82 42.32 -3.86 -64.15
N SER A 83 43.44 -3.48 -63.59
CA SER A 83 44.35 -2.36 -63.84
C SER A 83 44.17 -1.05 -63.04
N ASN A 84 45.02 -0.90 -62.09
CA ASN A 84 46.08 0.09 -61.94
C ASN A 84 45.76 1.59 -62.28
N ARG A 85 45.78 2.42 -61.20
CA ARG A 85 46.60 3.64 -61.15
C ARG A 85 46.68 4.28 -59.79
N GLN A 86 47.90 4.39 -59.32
CA GLN A 86 48.33 5.21 -58.22
C GLN A 86 47.85 6.65 -58.27
N LYS A 87 47.45 7.23 -57.12
CA LYS A 87 47.99 8.52 -56.64
C LYS A 87 47.44 8.81 -55.22
N GLN A 88 48.34 8.84 -54.27
CA GLN A 88 48.58 9.86 -53.25
C GLN A 88 47.39 10.63 -52.67
N GLY A 89 47.26 10.56 -51.31
CA GLY A 89 46.53 11.53 -50.54
C GLY A 89 46.41 11.12 -49.08
N GLY A 90 47.46 11.36 -48.29
CA GLY A 90 47.39 11.22 -46.82
C GLY A 90 46.45 12.25 -46.22
N GLY A 91 45.53 11.83 -45.39
CA GLY A 91 44.61 12.74 -44.69
C GLY A 91 43.70 12.13 -43.64
N GLN A 92 43.57 10.80 -43.55
CA GLN A 92 42.59 10.18 -42.66
C GLN A 92 43.09 9.65 -41.30
N ASN A 93 44.39 9.78 -40.97
CA ASN A 93 44.94 9.23 -39.73
C ASN A 93 45.03 10.24 -38.58
N ARG A 94 44.65 11.51 -38.77
CA ARG A 94 44.62 12.52 -37.68
C ARG A 94 43.27 12.66 -36.97
N GLN A 95 42.18 12.27 -37.58
CA GLN A 95 40.84 12.36 -36.95
C GLN A 95 40.52 11.16 -36.01
N ASN A 96 41.03 9.97 -36.29
CA ASN A 96 40.81 8.80 -35.42
C ASN A 96 41.60 8.85 -34.11
N ASN A 97 42.76 9.53 -34.12
CA ASN A 97 43.58 9.64 -32.89
C ASN A 97 43.00 10.69 -31.91
N SER A 98 42.31 11.72 -32.41
CA SER A 98 41.65 12.70 -31.54
C SER A 98 40.35 12.19 -30.92
N GLN A 99 39.63 11.28 -31.59
CA GLN A 99 38.44 10.65 -31.02
C GLN A 99 38.80 9.60 -29.96
N ASN A 100 39.88 8.83 -30.12
CA ASN A 100 40.35 7.90 -29.13
C ASN A 100 40.94 8.61 -27.89
N GLN A 101 41.66 9.72 -28.09
CA GLN A 101 42.12 10.52 -26.95
C GLN A 101 40.98 11.23 -26.20
N ARG A 102 39.92 11.64 -26.89
CA ARG A 102 38.68 12.19 -26.26
C ARG A 102 37.90 11.09 -25.53
N ARG A 103 37.85 9.85 -26.05
CA ARG A 103 37.23 8.72 -25.36
C ARG A 103 38.02 8.29 -24.13
N GLN A 104 39.34 8.25 -24.20
CA GLN A 104 40.24 7.95 -23.07
C GLN A 104 40.19 9.06 -22.00
N ARG A 105 40.14 10.35 -22.38
CA ARG A 105 39.95 11.43 -21.41
C ARG A 105 38.57 11.39 -20.75
N ARG A 106 37.50 11.10 -21.48
CA ARG A 106 36.16 10.92 -20.87
C ARG A 106 36.07 9.70 -19.96
N GLN A 107 36.80 8.61 -20.23
CA GLN A 107 36.92 7.47 -19.32
C GLN A 107 37.79 7.78 -18.11
N HIS A 108 38.80 8.65 -18.22
CA HIS A 108 39.67 9.07 -17.10
C HIS A 108 38.97 10.09 -16.19
N ASP A 109 38.15 11.00 -16.75
CA ASP A 109 37.34 11.94 -15.96
C ASP A 109 36.17 11.24 -15.26
N ASN A 110 35.55 10.24 -15.89
CA ASN A 110 34.53 9.41 -15.21
C ASN A 110 35.11 8.54 -14.07
N ASN A 111 36.40 8.21 -14.12
CA ASN A 111 37.03 7.43 -13.06
C ASN A 111 37.59 8.31 -11.91
N ARG A 112 37.70 9.61 -12.10
CA ARG A 112 38.03 10.58 -11.02
C ARG A 112 36.83 10.96 -10.18
N GLY A 113 35.58 10.84 -10.70
CA GLY A 113 34.35 11.13 -9.99
C GLY A 113 33.91 10.03 -9.00
N ASN A 114 34.54 8.87 -8.99
CA ASN A 114 34.09 7.70 -8.23
C ASN A 114 35.10 7.19 -7.22
N ARG A 115 36.06 8.01 -6.80
CA ARG A 115 36.84 7.72 -5.62
C ARG A 115 35.96 7.99 -4.42
N GLU A 116 35.66 6.95 -3.64
CA GLU A 116 35.07 7.07 -2.31
C GLU A 116 35.95 8.07 -1.53
N VAL A 117 35.36 9.21 -1.20
CA VAL A 117 35.96 10.14 -0.27
C VAL A 117 35.81 9.46 1.08
N GLN A 118 36.84 8.76 1.52
CA GLN A 118 36.85 8.21 2.87
C GLN A 118 37.11 9.35 3.86
N PRO A 119 36.57 9.28 5.08
CA PRO A 119 36.95 10.19 6.16
C PRO A 119 38.47 10.23 6.29
N SER A 120 39.01 11.40 6.57
CA SER A 120 40.45 11.60 6.68
C SER A 120 41.06 10.76 7.78
N VAL A 121 40.25 10.29 8.73
CA VAL A 121 40.67 9.51 9.91
C VAL A 121 39.88 8.19 9.94
N SER A 122 40.61 7.06 10.06
CA SER A 122 40.00 5.73 10.22
C SER A 122 39.91 5.31 11.70
N ARG A 123 38.89 4.46 12.03
CA ARG A 123 38.78 3.88 13.38
C ARG A 123 40.03 3.14 13.81
N GLU A 124 40.69 2.45 12.89
CA GLU A 124 41.92 1.69 13.14
C GLU A 124 43.09 2.60 13.45
N GLU A 125 43.17 3.76 12.82
CA GLU A 125 44.21 4.77 13.11
C GLU A 125 43.97 5.41 14.47
N LEU A 126 42.74 5.77 14.81
CA LEU A 126 42.37 6.30 16.12
C LEU A 126 42.61 5.27 17.24
N ALA A 127 42.30 4.00 17.01
CA ALA A 127 42.54 2.95 18.01
C ALA A 127 44.06 2.76 18.36
N LYS A 128 44.95 3.13 17.44
CA LYS A 128 46.44 3.09 17.67
C LYS A 128 46.93 4.27 18.51
N LEU A 129 46.16 5.38 18.58
CA LEU A 129 46.55 6.57 19.34
C LEU A 129 46.47 6.33 20.85
N LYS A 130 47.28 7.09 21.60
CA LYS A 130 47.21 7.10 23.07
C LYS A 130 45.97 7.89 23.54
N VAL A 131 45.47 7.59 24.74
CA VAL A 131 44.30 8.27 25.32
C VAL A 131 44.49 9.79 25.43
N ALA A 132 45.71 10.25 25.66
CA ALA A 132 46.04 11.68 25.70
C ALA A 132 45.85 12.36 24.33
N GLU A 133 46.32 11.74 23.26
CA GLU A 133 46.20 12.22 21.88
C GLU A 133 44.73 12.18 21.39
N LEU A 134 43.96 11.19 21.84
CA LEU A 134 42.54 11.12 21.56
C LEU A 134 41.73 12.23 22.27
N ARG A 135 42.12 12.58 23.52
CA ARG A 135 41.50 13.71 24.26
C ARG A 135 41.83 15.07 23.65
N GLU A 136 43.05 15.22 23.13
CA GLU A 136 43.47 16.44 22.43
C GLU A 136 42.63 16.63 21.15
N LYS A 137 42.47 15.58 20.34
CA LYS A 137 41.59 15.60 19.18
C LYS A 137 40.09 15.82 19.55
N ALA A 138 39.64 15.25 20.66
CA ALA A 138 38.28 15.50 21.16
C ALA A 138 38.09 16.97 21.56
N ALA A 139 39.09 17.59 22.17
CA ALA A 139 39.06 19.01 22.51
C ALA A 139 39.03 19.91 21.26
N GLU A 140 39.79 19.58 20.21
CA GLU A 140 39.74 20.27 18.90
C GLU A 140 38.32 20.21 18.28
N LEU A 141 37.59 19.12 18.51
CA LEU A 141 36.22 18.91 18.01
C LEU A 141 35.15 19.38 18.98
N ASN A 142 35.50 20.08 20.07
CA ASN A 142 34.63 20.56 21.14
C ASN A 142 33.75 19.46 21.77
N LEU A 143 34.29 18.26 21.95
CA LEU A 143 33.63 17.14 22.60
C LEU A 143 33.89 17.09 24.10
N ASP A 144 32.85 16.90 24.89
CA ASP A 144 32.97 16.56 26.29
C ASP A 144 33.15 15.03 26.41
N VAL A 145 34.39 14.64 26.73
CA VAL A 145 34.81 13.22 26.82
C VAL A 145 35.18 12.81 28.25
N THR A 146 34.67 13.53 29.24
CA THR A 146 34.93 13.30 30.65
C THR A 146 34.41 11.93 31.08
N GLY A 147 35.32 11.05 31.54
CA GLY A 147 34.95 9.72 32.05
C GLY A 147 34.86 8.59 31.02
N LEU A 148 35.02 8.83 29.73
CA LEU A 148 34.93 7.81 28.69
C LEU A 148 36.16 6.88 28.69
N LYS A 149 35.95 5.57 28.46
CA LYS A 149 36.98 4.57 28.25
C LYS A 149 37.60 4.72 26.86
N LYS A 150 38.80 4.17 26.65
CA LYS A 150 39.53 4.30 25.37
C LYS A 150 38.66 3.91 24.14
N ALA A 151 37.88 2.83 24.22
CA ALA A 151 37.04 2.36 23.12
C ALA A 151 35.92 3.35 22.82
N GLU A 152 35.25 3.85 23.84
CA GLU A 152 34.19 4.86 23.74
C GLU A 152 34.71 6.20 23.23
N LEU A 153 35.94 6.56 23.66
CA LEU A 153 36.64 7.77 23.22
C LEU A 153 37.03 7.70 21.74
N VAL A 154 37.49 6.55 21.26
CA VAL A 154 37.79 6.32 19.83
C VAL A 154 36.54 6.50 18.99
N GLU A 155 35.41 5.94 19.44
CA GLU A 155 34.15 6.05 18.70
C GLU A 155 33.62 7.49 18.69
N ALA A 156 33.62 8.17 19.84
CA ALA A 156 33.19 9.56 19.96
C ALA A 156 34.01 10.53 19.09
N VAL A 157 35.36 10.35 19.10
CA VAL A 157 36.27 11.16 18.26
C VAL A 157 36.08 10.84 16.79
N PHE A 158 35.84 9.58 16.42
CA PHE A 158 35.61 9.17 15.05
C PHE A 158 34.30 9.79 14.53
N GLU A 159 33.20 9.65 15.26
CA GLU A 159 31.89 10.22 14.88
C GLU A 159 31.95 11.73 14.70
N ALA A 160 32.60 12.42 15.63
CA ALA A 160 32.74 13.88 15.54
C ALA A 160 33.65 14.33 14.40
N SER A 161 34.76 13.59 14.11
CA SER A 161 35.63 13.88 12.97
C SER A 161 34.86 13.71 11.65
N VAL A 162 34.11 12.61 11.51
CA VAL A 162 33.26 12.33 10.35
C VAL A 162 32.22 13.42 10.19
N LYS A 163 31.59 13.87 11.28
CA LYS A 163 30.61 14.97 11.28
C LYS A 163 31.23 16.32 10.95
N ALA A 164 32.43 16.61 11.46
CA ALA A 164 33.17 17.84 11.15
C ALA A 164 33.61 17.90 9.67
N GLU A 165 33.88 16.76 9.05
CA GLU A 165 34.13 16.63 7.60
C GLU A 165 32.84 16.72 6.75
N GLY A 166 31.69 16.91 7.39
CA GLY A 166 30.39 17.07 6.73
C GLY A 166 29.75 15.75 6.28
N PHE A 167 30.26 14.59 6.74
CA PHE A 167 29.56 13.34 6.56
C PHE A 167 28.41 13.25 7.57
N ILE A 168 27.22 13.05 7.05
CA ILE A 168 25.99 12.92 7.86
C ILE A 168 25.46 11.52 7.66
N GLU A 169 25.08 10.86 8.73
CA GLU A 169 24.35 9.61 8.65
C GLU A 169 22.91 9.89 8.17
N VAL A 170 22.47 9.12 7.18
CA VAL A 170 21.14 9.24 6.61
C VAL A 170 20.49 7.87 6.52
N SER A 171 19.20 7.82 6.78
CA SER A 171 18.36 6.66 6.53
C SER A 171 17.12 7.08 5.74
N GLY A 172 16.75 6.27 4.76
CA GLY A 172 15.59 6.58 3.93
C GLY A 172 15.17 5.41 3.04
N ILE A 173 13.97 5.50 2.48
CA ILE A 173 13.43 4.50 1.57
C ILE A 173 13.94 4.79 0.17
N LEU A 174 14.58 3.80 -0.46
CA LEU A 174 15.16 3.92 -1.78
C LEU A 174 14.07 3.91 -2.87
N ASP A 175 13.95 5.02 -3.57
CA ASP A 175 13.14 5.15 -4.77
C ASP A 175 14.04 5.18 -6.01
N ILE A 176 13.98 4.12 -6.83
CA ILE A 176 14.78 3.99 -8.06
C ILE A 176 13.97 4.48 -9.24
N LEU A 177 14.52 5.43 -9.99
CA LEU A 177 13.91 6.02 -11.17
C LEU A 177 14.21 5.19 -12.44
N ALA A 178 13.52 5.50 -13.54
CA ALA A 178 13.64 4.79 -14.81
C ALA A 178 15.07 4.77 -15.37
N ASP A 179 15.85 5.82 -15.11
CA ASP A 179 17.25 5.93 -15.53
C ASP A 179 18.23 5.07 -14.72
N GLY A 180 17.72 4.39 -13.65
CA GLY A 180 18.46 3.44 -12.84
C GLY A 180 19.24 4.05 -11.66
N TYR A 181 19.31 5.37 -11.51
CA TYR A 181 19.71 6.01 -10.26
C TYR A 181 18.50 6.18 -9.34
N GLY A 182 18.71 6.57 -8.10
CA GLY A 182 17.62 6.72 -7.15
C GLY A 182 17.84 7.82 -6.14
N PHE A 183 16.84 7.98 -5.27
CA PHE A 183 16.88 8.86 -4.11
C PHE A 183 16.46 8.10 -2.86
N LEU A 184 17.11 8.38 -1.75
CA LEU A 184 16.60 8.00 -0.44
C LEU A 184 15.56 9.03 -0.02
N ARG A 185 14.32 8.60 0.12
CA ARG A 185 13.23 9.41 0.67
C ARG A 185 13.39 9.45 2.18
N THR A 186 13.80 10.60 2.70
CA THR A 186 14.12 10.78 4.12
C THR A 186 12.93 11.25 4.94
N GLN A 187 11.94 11.86 4.31
CA GLN A 187 10.72 12.38 4.93
C GLN A 187 9.47 11.67 4.37
N GLY A 188 9.37 10.35 4.62
CA GLY A 188 8.24 9.56 4.14
C GLY A 188 8.46 8.93 2.77
N TYR A 189 7.47 9.02 1.86
CA TYR A 189 7.47 8.32 0.56
C TYR A 189 7.44 9.26 -0.66
N LEU A 190 7.27 10.55 -0.44
CA LEU A 190 7.27 11.57 -1.49
C LEU A 190 8.64 12.25 -1.60
N PRO A 191 8.96 12.83 -2.77
CA PRO A 191 10.16 13.64 -2.94
C PRO A 191 10.23 14.81 -1.96
N SER A 192 11.39 15.00 -1.34
CA SER A 192 11.67 16.11 -0.42
C SER A 192 13.00 16.80 -0.76
N GLU A 193 13.21 17.97 -0.21
CA GLU A 193 14.47 18.72 -0.39
C GLU A 193 15.65 18.08 0.36
N THR A 194 15.35 17.27 1.38
CA THR A 194 16.33 16.54 2.18
C THR A 194 16.69 15.17 1.62
N ASP A 195 16.13 14.79 0.47
CA ASP A 195 16.41 13.52 -0.17
C ASP A 195 17.87 13.38 -0.54
N CYS A 196 18.38 12.14 -0.47
CA CYS A 196 19.78 11.85 -0.76
C CYS A 196 19.90 11.09 -2.08
N TYR A 197 20.75 11.56 -2.96
CA TYR A 197 21.04 10.92 -4.25
C TYR A 197 21.81 9.61 -4.09
N VAL A 198 21.36 8.57 -4.79
CA VAL A 198 21.99 7.25 -4.84
C VAL A 198 22.37 6.93 -6.28
N GLY A 199 23.67 6.88 -6.56
CA GLY A 199 24.17 6.59 -7.89
C GLY A 199 23.94 5.14 -8.32
N LEU A 200 23.80 4.92 -9.64
CA LEU A 200 23.62 3.59 -10.25
C LEU A 200 24.70 2.58 -9.83
N SER A 201 25.95 3.02 -9.70
CA SER A 201 27.08 2.17 -9.26
C SER A 201 26.89 1.68 -7.83
N THR A 202 26.41 2.53 -6.92
CA THR A 202 26.11 2.18 -5.52
C THR A 202 24.95 1.20 -5.43
N ILE A 203 23.88 1.43 -6.22
CA ILE A 203 22.74 0.52 -6.29
C ILE A 203 23.19 -0.88 -6.75
N ARG A 204 23.97 -0.96 -7.81
CA ARG A 204 24.44 -2.25 -8.36
C ARG A 204 25.42 -2.98 -7.44
N ARG A 205 26.37 -2.25 -6.84
CA ARG A 205 27.39 -2.82 -5.95
C ARG A 205 26.78 -3.46 -4.71
N ASN A 206 25.80 -2.80 -4.11
CA ASN A 206 25.15 -3.28 -2.89
C ASN A 206 23.86 -4.08 -3.16
N GLY A 207 23.53 -4.37 -4.42
CA GLY A 207 22.32 -5.12 -4.78
C GLY A 207 21.03 -4.49 -4.27
N LEU A 208 20.98 -3.15 -4.22
CA LEU A 208 19.83 -2.40 -3.70
C LEU A 208 18.63 -2.51 -4.62
N ARG A 209 17.45 -2.49 -4.04
CA ARG A 209 16.16 -2.59 -4.76
C ARG A 209 15.26 -1.43 -4.35
N LYS A 210 14.36 -1.02 -5.25
CA LYS A 210 13.30 -0.05 -4.92
C LYS A 210 12.51 -0.53 -3.70
N GLY A 211 12.29 0.38 -2.74
CA GLY A 211 11.62 0.07 -1.47
C GLY A 211 12.54 -0.44 -0.35
N ASP A 212 13.84 -0.63 -0.58
CA ASP A 212 14.79 -0.91 0.51
C ASP A 212 14.89 0.30 1.45
N LEU A 213 14.89 0.07 2.76
CA LEU A 213 15.33 1.05 3.73
C LEU A 213 16.85 1.00 3.77
N VAL A 214 17.48 2.06 3.32
CA VAL A 214 18.94 2.13 3.22
C VAL A 214 19.46 3.15 4.22
N SER A 215 20.40 2.72 5.06
CA SER A 215 21.17 3.59 5.96
C SER A 215 22.59 3.71 5.46
N GLY A 216 23.18 4.89 5.65
CA GLY A 216 24.54 5.11 5.19
C GLY A 216 25.03 6.53 5.46
N GLN A 217 26.25 6.79 5.02
CA GLN A 217 26.91 8.08 5.16
C GLN A 217 26.83 8.87 3.85
N THR A 218 26.43 10.12 3.95
CA THR A 218 26.38 11.08 2.84
C THR A 218 27.53 12.05 2.94
N ARG A 219 27.94 12.58 1.79
CA ARG A 219 28.72 13.80 1.73
C ARG A 219 27.81 15.01 1.50
N PRO A 220 28.22 16.21 1.92
CA PRO A 220 27.51 17.44 1.58
C PRO A 220 27.34 17.58 0.07
N ALA A 221 26.24 18.23 -0.34
CA ALA A 221 26.05 18.62 -1.73
C ALA A 221 27.17 19.59 -2.15
N ARG A 222 27.72 19.44 -3.35
CA ARG A 222 28.67 20.38 -3.94
C ARG A 222 27.91 21.62 -4.45
N GLU A 223 28.61 22.71 -4.69
CA GLU A 223 28.02 23.98 -5.17
C GLU A 223 27.08 23.83 -6.38
N ASN A 224 27.28 22.81 -7.21
CA ASN A 224 26.45 22.53 -8.42
C ASN A 224 25.52 21.32 -8.24
N GLU A 225 25.37 20.77 -7.04
CA GLU A 225 24.52 19.61 -6.75
C GLU A 225 23.36 20.04 -5.86
N LYS A 226 22.12 19.71 -6.25
CA LYS A 226 20.92 20.03 -5.48
C LYS A 226 20.77 19.14 -4.24
N TYR A 227 21.26 17.90 -4.31
CA TYR A 227 21.07 16.89 -3.28
C TYR A 227 22.40 16.37 -2.77
N ALA A 228 22.47 16.06 -1.47
CA ALA A 228 23.56 15.28 -0.90
C ALA A 228 23.63 13.90 -1.57
N ALA A 229 24.79 13.30 -1.65
CA ALA A 229 24.97 12.00 -2.27
C ALA A 229 25.46 10.96 -1.26
N ILE A 230 24.87 9.76 -1.29
CA ILE A 230 25.33 8.66 -0.46
C ILE A 230 26.73 8.21 -0.92
N GLN A 231 27.66 8.10 0.02
CA GLN A 231 29.03 7.67 -0.21
C GLN A 231 29.22 6.20 0.18
N LYS A 232 28.75 5.85 1.37
CA LYS A 232 28.85 4.49 1.91
C LYS A 232 27.49 4.05 2.42
N VAL A 233 27.06 2.87 2.00
CA VAL A 233 25.88 2.20 2.55
C VAL A 233 26.35 1.37 3.75
N THR A 234 25.71 1.53 4.89
CA THR A 234 26.03 0.81 6.13
C THR A 234 25.07 -0.33 6.40
N ALA A 235 23.78 -0.13 6.14
CA ALA A 235 22.77 -1.17 6.34
C ALA A 235 21.65 -1.10 5.30
N VAL A 236 20.99 -2.23 5.08
CA VAL A 236 19.82 -2.39 4.20
C VAL A 236 18.74 -3.15 4.95
N ASN A 237 17.57 -2.55 5.10
CA ASN A 237 16.44 -3.11 5.87
C ASN A 237 16.79 -3.52 7.31
N GLY A 238 17.76 -2.83 7.93
CA GLY A 238 18.26 -3.11 9.28
C GLY A 238 19.38 -4.14 9.34
N THR A 239 19.75 -4.77 8.21
CA THR A 239 20.87 -5.72 8.14
C THR A 239 22.15 -5.00 7.67
N PRO A 240 23.30 -5.13 8.36
CA PRO A 240 24.56 -4.60 7.89
C PRO A 240 24.92 -5.10 6.49
N VAL A 241 25.56 -4.25 5.67
CA VAL A 241 25.87 -4.61 4.26
C VAL A 241 26.79 -5.82 4.18
N GLU A 242 27.70 -5.97 5.15
CA GLU A 242 28.65 -7.09 5.22
C GLU A 242 27.94 -8.44 5.43
N GLU A 243 26.77 -8.43 6.08
CA GLU A 243 25.95 -9.60 6.36
C GLU A 243 24.85 -9.82 5.31
N LEU A 244 24.71 -8.87 4.37
CA LEU A 244 23.69 -8.89 3.35
C LEU A 244 23.98 -9.96 2.29
N GLY A 245 23.53 -11.18 2.52
CA GLY A 245 23.65 -12.29 1.56
C GLY A 245 22.83 -12.08 0.29
N SER A 246 22.79 -13.12 -0.54
CA SER A 246 21.92 -13.13 -1.73
C SER A 246 20.46 -13.14 -1.31
N ARG A 247 19.70 -12.09 -1.61
CA ARG A 247 18.26 -11.98 -1.30
C ARG A 247 17.44 -12.60 -2.42
N VAL A 248 16.51 -13.49 -2.07
CA VAL A 248 15.49 -14.00 -3.01
C VAL A 248 14.57 -12.85 -3.42
N ARG A 249 14.12 -12.82 -4.67
CA ARG A 249 13.17 -11.79 -5.11
C ARG A 249 11.77 -12.19 -4.72
N PHE A 250 10.94 -11.21 -4.37
CA PHE A 250 9.53 -11.44 -4.01
C PHE A 250 8.76 -12.28 -5.05
N GLY A 251 9.04 -12.08 -6.35
CA GLY A 251 8.42 -12.83 -7.43
C GLY A 251 8.85 -14.29 -7.53
N ASP A 252 9.98 -14.65 -6.93
CA ASP A 252 10.56 -16.00 -6.96
C ASP A 252 10.19 -16.82 -5.69
N LEU A 253 9.50 -16.18 -4.73
CA LEU A 253 8.99 -16.82 -3.52
C LEU A 253 7.74 -17.66 -3.83
N THR A 254 7.62 -18.85 -3.22
CA THR A 254 6.48 -19.76 -3.43
C THR A 254 5.24 -19.27 -2.68
N PRO A 255 4.15 -18.88 -3.37
CA PRO A 255 2.92 -18.46 -2.72
C PRO A 255 2.09 -19.65 -2.25
N VAL A 256 1.55 -19.57 -1.04
CA VAL A 256 0.61 -20.53 -0.47
C VAL A 256 -0.69 -19.86 -0.05
N TYR A 257 -1.73 -20.65 0.26
CA TYR A 257 -2.97 -20.10 0.81
C TYR A 257 -2.74 -19.56 2.22
N PRO A 258 -3.49 -18.53 2.63
CA PRO A 258 -3.55 -18.11 4.03
C PRO A 258 -4.03 -19.28 4.90
N ASP A 259 -3.21 -19.73 5.85
CA ASP A 259 -3.46 -20.84 6.77
C ASP A 259 -3.21 -20.45 8.24
N GLU A 260 -2.65 -19.27 8.48
CA GLU A 260 -2.50 -18.68 9.80
C GLU A 260 -3.44 -17.49 9.96
N CYS A 261 -4.35 -17.57 10.93
CA CYS A 261 -5.35 -16.55 11.19
C CYS A 261 -4.75 -15.36 11.95
N LEU A 262 -4.98 -14.16 11.46
CA LEU A 262 -4.80 -12.92 12.21
C LEU A 262 -6.06 -12.71 13.06
N VAL A 263 -6.03 -13.19 14.29
CA VAL A 263 -7.17 -13.07 15.21
C VAL A 263 -7.42 -11.61 15.55
N MET A 264 -8.65 -11.14 15.33
CA MET A 264 -9.04 -9.75 15.58
C MET A 264 -9.58 -9.56 17.01
N GLU A 265 -10.21 -10.58 17.61
CA GLU A 265 -10.76 -10.49 18.96
C GLU A 265 -9.66 -10.19 19.98
N HIS A 266 -9.74 -9.03 20.65
CA HIS A 266 -8.77 -8.60 21.67
C HIS A 266 -9.44 -8.06 22.95
N GLY A 267 -10.68 -8.47 23.21
CA GLY A 267 -11.43 -8.13 24.41
C GLY A 267 -12.94 -8.12 24.23
N LYS A 268 -13.65 -8.10 25.33
CA LYS A 268 -15.12 -8.16 25.36
C LYS A 268 -15.80 -7.07 24.53
N ASN A 269 -15.27 -5.86 24.57
CA ASN A 269 -15.90 -4.68 23.96
C ASN A 269 -15.53 -4.49 22.48
N THR A 270 -14.65 -5.33 21.92
CA THR A 270 -14.20 -5.25 20.54
C THR A 270 -15.17 -5.94 19.58
N VAL A 271 -16.42 -5.46 19.58
CA VAL A 271 -17.51 -6.12 18.83
C VAL A 271 -17.23 -6.20 17.34
N THR A 272 -16.65 -5.16 16.74
CA THR A 272 -16.26 -5.15 15.33
C THR A 272 -15.27 -6.28 15.02
N ALA A 273 -14.21 -6.38 15.79
CA ALA A 273 -13.18 -7.41 15.67
C ALA A 273 -13.77 -8.81 15.82
N ARG A 274 -14.63 -9.00 16.80
CA ARG A 274 -15.33 -10.26 17.06
C ARG A 274 -16.26 -10.67 15.91
N VAL A 275 -16.95 -9.70 15.31
CA VAL A 275 -17.78 -9.95 14.11
C VAL A 275 -16.90 -10.41 12.96
N ILE A 276 -15.78 -9.72 12.68
CA ILE A 276 -14.88 -10.04 11.57
C ILE A 276 -14.38 -11.48 11.68
N ASP A 277 -13.90 -11.92 12.84
CA ASP A 277 -13.40 -13.28 13.05
C ASP A 277 -14.45 -14.37 12.73
N LEU A 278 -15.73 -14.06 12.92
CA LEU A 278 -16.82 -15.04 12.73
C LEU A 278 -17.43 -15.04 11.32
N VAL A 279 -17.37 -13.91 10.61
CA VAL A 279 -18.02 -13.81 9.30
C VAL A 279 -17.06 -13.70 8.13
N SER A 280 -15.83 -13.22 8.37
CA SER A 280 -14.85 -12.91 7.34
C SER A 280 -13.44 -12.95 7.93
N PRO A 281 -12.99 -14.12 8.45
CA PRO A 281 -11.68 -14.25 9.08
C PRO A 281 -10.56 -13.83 8.13
N ILE A 282 -9.54 -13.21 8.69
CA ILE A 282 -8.39 -12.67 7.96
C ILE A 282 -7.18 -13.54 8.25
N GLY A 283 -6.53 -14.04 7.21
CA GLY A 283 -5.29 -14.81 7.35
C GLY A 283 -4.06 -14.02 6.89
N LYS A 284 -2.88 -14.43 7.34
CA LYS A 284 -1.60 -13.94 6.83
C LYS A 284 -1.52 -14.21 5.33
N GLY A 285 -1.31 -13.17 4.53
CA GLY A 285 -1.33 -13.27 3.06
C GLY A 285 -2.70 -13.03 2.40
N GLN A 286 -3.70 -12.59 3.16
CA GLN A 286 -5.06 -12.34 2.67
C GLN A 286 -5.12 -11.19 1.66
N ARG A 287 -5.93 -11.35 0.61
CA ARG A 287 -6.34 -10.29 -0.31
C ARG A 287 -7.78 -9.90 -0.01
N GLY A 288 -7.96 -8.97 0.93
CA GLY A 288 -9.29 -8.58 1.40
C GLY A 288 -9.81 -7.31 0.75
N LEU A 289 -11.11 -7.30 0.47
CA LEU A 289 -11.87 -6.13 0.07
C LEU A 289 -12.84 -5.74 1.19
N ILE A 290 -12.71 -4.51 1.67
CA ILE A 290 -13.68 -3.89 2.57
C ILE A 290 -14.64 -3.08 1.70
N VAL A 291 -15.75 -3.71 1.33
CA VAL A 291 -16.75 -3.16 0.42
C VAL A 291 -17.65 -2.19 1.17
N SER A 292 -17.53 -0.91 0.88
CA SER A 292 -18.17 0.14 1.67
C SER A 292 -18.98 1.11 0.83
N PRO A 293 -20.29 1.19 1.03
CA PRO A 293 -21.06 2.35 0.58
C PRO A 293 -20.67 3.60 1.40
N PRO A 294 -20.94 4.81 0.87
CA PRO A 294 -20.68 6.05 1.59
C PRO A 294 -21.39 6.08 2.95
N LYS A 295 -20.67 6.57 3.99
CA LYS A 295 -21.17 6.74 5.38
C LYS A 295 -21.49 5.44 6.14
N ALA A 296 -21.00 4.29 5.70
CA ALA A 296 -21.19 3.02 6.39
C ALA A 296 -20.19 2.74 7.54
N GLY A 297 -19.24 3.65 7.79
CA GLY A 297 -18.26 3.50 8.88
C GLY A 297 -16.93 2.86 8.47
N LYS A 298 -16.55 2.98 7.18
CA LYS A 298 -15.29 2.46 6.61
C LYS A 298 -14.06 2.75 7.48
N THR A 299 -13.82 4.02 7.81
CA THR A 299 -12.65 4.48 8.58
C THR A 299 -12.60 3.85 9.97
N THR A 300 -13.76 3.71 10.64
CA THR A 300 -13.86 3.05 11.95
C THR A 300 -13.46 1.57 11.86
N ILE A 301 -13.94 0.86 10.85
CA ILE A 301 -13.59 -0.56 10.63
C ILE A 301 -12.07 -0.72 10.42
N LEU A 302 -11.45 0.14 9.60
CA LEU A 302 -10.00 0.10 9.38
C LEU A 302 -9.22 0.35 10.68
N LYS A 303 -9.67 1.28 11.51
CA LYS A 303 -9.06 1.55 12.83
C LYS A 303 -9.22 0.36 13.77
N ASP A 304 -10.41 -0.25 13.81
CA ASP A 304 -10.67 -1.42 14.65
C ASP A 304 -9.78 -2.61 14.22
N ILE A 305 -9.60 -2.83 12.91
CA ILE A 305 -8.68 -3.85 12.38
C ILE A 305 -7.23 -3.53 12.77
N ALA A 306 -6.79 -2.28 12.58
CA ALA A 306 -5.43 -1.87 12.93
C ALA A 306 -5.14 -2.03 14.42
N ALA A 307 -6.10 -1.66 15.27
CA ALA A 307 -6.00 -1.83 16.72
C ALA A 307 -5.91 -3.32 17.12
N ALA A 308 -6.70 -4.17 16.47
CA ALA A 308 -6.69 -5.61 16.69
C ALA A 308 -5.35 -6.25 16.32
N ILE A 309 -4.82 -5.93 15.13
CA ILE A 309 -3.52 -6.42 14.68
C ILE A 309 -2.41 -5.95 15.62
N SER A 310 -2.41 -4.67 16.01
CA SER A 310 -1.40 -4.13 16.92
C SER A 310 -1.46 -4.72 18.32
N ALA A 311 -2.65 -5.19 18.77
CA ALA A 311 -2.83 -5.81 20.08
C ALA A 311 -2.43 -7.28 20.10
N ASN A 312 -2.80 -8.03 19.07
CA ASN A 312 -2.64 -9.49 19.03
C ASN A 312 -1.37 -9.94 18.30
N ASN A 313 -0.89 -9.16 17.33
CA ASN A 313 0.25 -9.49 16.45
C ASN A 313 1.26 -8.34 16.40
N PRO A 314 1.93 -8.02 17.52
CA PRO A 314 2.87 -6.89 17.59
C PRO A 314 4.11 -7.07 16.70
N GLU A 315 4.42 -8.30 16.26
CA GLU A 315 5.49 -8.63 15.32
C GLU A 315 5.19 -8.21 13.89
N VAL A 316 3.91 -8.06 13.54
CA VAL A 316 3.46 -7.70 12.20
C VAL A 316 3.79 -6.24 11.90
N HIS A 317 4.41 -5.99 10.75
CA HIS A 317 4.64 -4.64 10.27
C HIS A 317 3.36 -4.08 9.63
N LEU A 318 2.69 -3.21 10.36
CA LEU A 318 1.43 -2.61 9.94
C LEU A 318 1.68 -1.28 9.18
N MET A 319 1.21 -1.20 7.95
CA MET A 319 1.23 -0.02 7.10
C MET A 319 -0.19 0.40 6.77
N CYS A 320 -0.50 1.68 6.88
CA CYS A 320 -1.77 2.26 6.48
C CYS A 320 -1.56 3.28 5.36
N LEU A 321 -2.03 2.97 4.17
CA LEU A 321 -1.89 3.81 2.97
C LEU A 321 -3.21 4.52 2.68
N LEU A 322 -3.21 5.84 2.79
CA LEU A 322 -4.35 6.72 2.53
C LEU A 322 -4.14 7.46 1.21
N VAL A 323 -5.00 7.19 0.23
CA VAL A 323 -4.90 7.77 -1.13
C VAL A 323 -6.11 8.63 -1.43
N ASP A 324 -5.87 9.91 -1.74
CA ASP A 324 -6.92 10.89 -2.07
C ASP A 324 -7.94 11.04 -0.92
N GLU A 325 -7.49 10.87 0.34
CA GLU A 325 -8.30 11.09 1.54
C GLU A 325 -8.10 12.49 2.11
N ARG A 326 -8.93 12.87 3.06
CA ARG A 326 -8.92 14.21 3.67
C ARG A 326 -7.81 14.35 4.70
N PRO A 327 -7.14 15.52 4.81
CA PRO A 327 -6.10 15.76 5.81
C PRO A 327 -6.54 15.47 7.25
N GLU A 328 -7.79 15.80 7.60
CA GLU A 328 -8.34 15.52 8.93
C GLU A 328 -8.51 14.02 9.21
N GLU A 329 -8.83 13.21 8.17
CA GLU A 329 -8.91 11.74 8.30
C GLU A 329 -7.52 11.13 8.43
N VAL A 330 -6.52 11.69 7.75
CA VAL A 330 -5.10 11.29 7.90
C VAL A 330 -4.63 11.51 9.34
N THR A 331 -4.81 12.71 9.87
CA THR A 331 -4.42 13.04 11.25
C THR A 331 -5.14 12.14 12.28
N ASP A 332 -6.40 11.82 12.03
CA ASP A 332 -7.18 10.94 12.90
C ASP A 332 -6.65 9.49 12.85
N MET A 333 -6.20 9.00 11.69
CA MET A 333 -5.54 7.70 11.55
C MET A 333 -4.18 7.67 12.23
N GLU A 334 -3.33 8.67 12.03
CA GLU A 334 -2.01 8.81 12.66
C GLU A 334 -2.08 8.76 14.19
N ARG A 335 -3.12 9.38 14.77
CA ARG A 335 -3.34 9.39 16.22
C ARG A 335 -3.91 8.08 16.77
N SER A 336 -4.55 7.28 15.91
CA SER A 336 -5.32 6.09 16.31
C SER A 336 -4.56 4.80 16.08
N ILE A 337 -3.67 4.74 15.09
CA ILE A 337 -3.01 3.51 14.65
C ILE A 337 -1.57 3.44 15.17
N LYS A 338 -1.20 2.30 15.74
CA LYS A 338 0.19 1.96 16.06
C LYS A 338 0.81 1.26 14.84
N GLY A 339 1.24 2.03 13.87
CA GLY A 339 1.80 1.53 12.61
C GLY A 339 2.30 2.67 11.76
N GLU A 340 2.83 2.36 10.59
CA GLU A 340 3.31 3.35 9.63
C GLU A 340 2.11 3.91 8.84
N VAL A 341 1.75 5.18 9.06
CA VAL A 341 0.69 5.85 8.30
C VAL A 341 1.32 6.63 7.17
N ILE A 342 0.93 6.31 5.95
CA ILE A 342 1.42 6.92 4.72
C ILE A 342 0.24 7.53 3.99
N SER A 343 0.37 8.79 3.58
CA SER A 343 -0.74 9.49 2.96
C SER A 343 -0.33 10.27 1.72
N SER A 344 -1.30 10.42 0.82
CA SER A 344 -1.30 11.38 -0.26
C SER A 344 -2.72 11.95 -0.34
N THR A 345 -2.91 13.14 0.22
CA THR A 345 -4.21 13.79 0.43
C THR A 345 -4.79 14.33 -0.88
N PHE A 346 -6.10 14.61 -0.90
CA PHE A 346 -6.84 15.00 -2.10
C PHE A 346 -6.35 16.30 -2.77
N ASP A 347 -5.62 17.13 -2.04
CA ASP A 347 -5.01 18.37 -2.52
C ASP A 347 -3.69 18.14 -3.28
N MET A 348 -3.15 16.92 -3.25
CA MET A 348 -1.93 16.58 -3.99
C MET A 348 -2.22 16.15 -5.43
N PRO A 349 -1.24 16.35 -6.35
CA PRO A 349 -1.34 15.85 -7.72
C PRO A 349 -1.53 14.33 -7.80
N THR A 350 -2.22 13.88 -8.81
CA THR A 350 -2.54 12.46 -9.05
C THR A 350 -1.28 11.58 -9.14
N GLU A 351 -0.20 12.12 -9.69
CA GLU A 351 1.10 11.44 -9.82
C GLU A 351 1.69 11.10 -8.45
N ASN A 352 1.43 11.93 -7.43
CA ASN A 352 1.87 11.67 -6.06
C ASN A 352 1.12 10.46 -5.46
N HIS A 353 -0.18 10.32 -5.71
CA HIS A 353 -0.95 9.15 -5.27
C HIS A 353 -0.37 7.85 -5.83
N ILE A 354 0.02 7.87 -7.10
CA ILE A 354 0.63 6.74 -7.79
C ILE A 354 2.04 6.46 -7.22
N ALA A 355 2.88 7.49 -7.14
CA ALA A 355 4.27 7.36 -6.70
C ALA A 355 4.37 6.79 -5.28
N VAL A 356 3.55 7.31 -4.35
CA VAL A 356 3.47 6.81 -2.97
C VAL A 356 3.03 5.35 -2.96
N SER A 357 1.94 5.02 -3.68
CA SER A 357 1.41 3.66 -3.68
C SER A 357 2.40 2.64 -4.26
N GLU A 358 3.11 3.00 -5.32
CA GLU A 358 4.15 2.12 -5.89
C GLU A 358 5.34 1.94 -4.96
N LEU A 359 5.75 2.99 -4.24
CA LEU A 359 6.87 2.87 -3.31
C LEU A 359 6.49 2.07 -2.06
N VAL A 360 5.26 2.25 -1.55
CA VAL A 360 4.70 1.47 -0.42
C VAL A 360 4.66 -0.03 -0.74
N ILE A 361 4.12 -0.42 -1.89
CA ILE A 361 4.04 -1.84 -2.23
C ILE A 361 5.43 -2.46 -2.46
N GLU A 362 6.38 -1.71 -3.00
CA GLU A 362 7.75 -2.19 -3.12
C GLU A 362 8.41 -2.28 -1.74
N ARG A 363 8.17 -1.33 -0.83
CA ARG A 363 8.62 -1.42 0.58
C ARG A 363 8.07 -2.65 1.27
N ALA A 364 6.77 -2.90 1.18
CA ALA A 364 6.12 -4.09 1.74
C ALA A 364 6.77 -5.39 1.22
N LYS A 365 7.02 -5.49 -0.08
CA LYS A 365 7.72 -6.64 -0.67
C LYS A 365 9.13 -6.82 -0.12
N ARG A 366 9.88 -5.73 0.12
CA ARG A 366 11.25 -5.81 0.73
C ARG A 366 11.20 -6.36 2.13
N LEU A 367 10.19 -5.97 2.92
CA LEU A 367 10.01 -6.51 4.27
C LEU A 367 9.68 -8.02 4.25
N VAL A 368 8.82 -8.46 3.34
CA VAL A 368 8.51 -9.88 3.16
C VAL A 368 9.73 -10.69 2.69
N GLU A 369 10.56 -10.14 1.80
CA GLU A 369 11.85 -10.75 1.41
C GLU A 369 12.81 -10.93 2.59
N CYS A 370 12.63 -10.14 3.66
CA CYS A 370 13.35 -10.28 4.93
C CYS A 370 12.64 -11.22 5.93
N GLY A 371 11.63 -11.97 5.51
CA GLY A 371 10.89 -12.90 6.35
C GLY A 371 9.87 -12.27 7.29
N LYS A 372 9.49 -10.99 7.08
CA LYS A 372 8.51 -10.30 7.94
C LYS A 372 7.08 -10.51 7.46
N ASP A 373 6.15 -10.57 8.40
CA ASP A 373 4.73 -10.46 8.14
C ASP A 373 4.35 -8.99 8.03
N VAL A 374 3.70 -8.64 6.91
CA VAL A 374 3.32 -7.27 6.59
C VAL A 374 1.83 -7.19 6.33
N VAL A 375 1.16 -6.24 6.96
CA VAL A 375 -0.23 -5.90 6.65
C VAL A 375 -0.30 -4.48 6.10
N VAL A 376 -0.92 -4.34 4.93
CA VAL A 376 -1.20 -3.05 4.29
C VAL A 376 -2.70 -2.81 4.31
N LEU A 377 -3.13 -1.78 5.04
CA LEU A 377 -4.49 -1.25 4.98
C LEU A 377 -4.51 -0.14 3.93
N LEU A 378 -5.27 -0.32 2.85
CA LEU A 378 -5.38 0.66 1.76
C LEU A 378 -6.74 1.35 1.78
N ASP A 379 -6.74 2.64 1.95
CA ASP A 379 -7.92 3.50 1.84
C ASP A 379 -7.72 4.62 0.81
N SER A 380 -8.24 4.52 -0.44
CA SER A 380 -9.02 3.42 -0.97
C SER A 380 -8.48 2.94 -2.33
N LEU A 381 -8.72 1.67 -2.62
CA LEU A 381 -8.40 1.07 -3.91
C LEU A 381 -9.15 1.73 -5.08
N THR A 382 -10.40 2.15 -4.85
CA THR A 382 -11.19 2.86 -5.85
C THR A 382 -10.56 4.18 -6.24
N ARG A 383 -10.07 4.95 -5.27
CA ARG A 383 -9.39 6.23 -5.52
C ARG A 383 -8.04 6.02 -6.18
N LEU A 384 -7.30 5.00 -5.77
CA LEU A 384 -6.05 4.62 -6.44
C LEU A 384 -6.29 4.26 -7.91
N ALA A 385 -7.33 3.48 -8.22
CA ALA A 385 -7.69 3.15 -9.59
C ALA A 385 -8.11 4.38 -10.41
N ARG A 386 -8.82 5.32 -9.81
CA ARG A 386 -9.15 6.61 -10.42
C ARG A 386 -7.90 7.42 -10.73
N ALA A 387 -6.92 7.46 -9.81
CA ALA A 387 -5.65 8.14 -10.01
C ALA A 387 -4.90 7.58 -11.22
N TYR A 388 -4.80 6.26 -11.34
CA TYR A 388 -4.21 5.64 -12.52
C TYR A 388 -4.97 5.95 -13.80
N ASN A 389 -6.32 6.00 -13.75
CA ASN A 389 -7.13 6.33 -14.92
C ASN A 389 -6.94 7.77 -15.40
N LEU A 390 -6.65 8.70 -14.50
CA LEU A 390 -6.38 10.11 -14.82
C LEU A 390 -4.96 10.32 -15.34
N ALA A 391 -3.97 9.64 -14.77
CA ALA A 391 -2.56 9.86 -15.07
C ALA A 391 -2.07 9.12 -16.33
N GLN A 392 -2.74 8.03 -16.73
CA GLN A 392 -2.30 7.26 -17.89
C GLN A 392 -2.81 7.88 -19.20
N PRO A 393 -1.97 7.91 -20.25
CA PRO A 393 -2.43 8.29 -21.58
C PRO A 393 -3.50 7.31 -22.06
N ALA A 394 -4.56 7.82 -22.70
CA ALA A 394 -5.66 7.02 -23.18
C ALA A 394 -5.19 5.93 -24.16
N SER A 395 -5.44 4.66 -23.83
CA SER A 395 -5.11 3.53 -24.73
C SER A 395 -6.11 3.35 -25.88
N GLY A 396 -7.24 4.06 -25.84
CA GLY A 396 -8.36 3.90 -26.76
C GLY A 396 -9.27 2.71 -26.46
N ARG A 397 -8.99 1.93 -25.41
CA ARG A 397 -9.81 0.81 -24.96
C ARG A 397 -10.59 1.18 -23.70
N ILE A 398 -11.61 2.01 -23.89
CA ILE A 398 -12.42 2.54 -22.79
C ILE A 398 -13.54 1.55 -22.48
N LEU A 399 -13.61 1.14 -21.22
CA LEU A 399 -14.71 0.35 -20.63
C LEU A 399 -15.90 1.27 -20.31
N SER A 400 -17.06 0.68 -19.96
CA SER A 400 -18.19 1.46 -19.44
C SER A 400 -17.74 2.31 -18.24
N GLY A 401 -18.37 3.48 -18.04
CA GLY A 401 -17.98 4.40 -16.98
C GLY A 401 -16.71 5.23 -17.22
N GLY A 402 -16.12 5.16 -18.44
CA GLY A 402 -14.96 5.98 -18.78
C GLY A 402 -13.62 5.47 -18.22
N VAL A 403 -13.54 4.20 -17.88
CA VAL A 403 -12.32 3.56 -17.36
C VAL A 403 -11.48 3.03 -18.52
N ASP A 404 -10.22 3.44 -18.61
CA ASP A 404 -9.27 2.80 -19.53
C ASP A 404 -8.86 1.43 -19.01
N SER A 405 -8.96 0.39 -19.85
CA SER A 405 -8.66 -0.99 -19.45
C SER A 405 -7.23 -1.18 -18.95
N THR A 406 -6.28 -0.37 -19.42
CA THR A 406 -4.87 -0.43 -18.99
C THR A 406 -4.64 0.21 -17.63
N ALA A 407 -5.48 1.17 -17.24
CA ALA A 407 -5.39 1.87 -15.96
C ALA A 407 -5.70 0.96 -14.75
N LEU A 408 -6.43 -0.13 -14.97
CA LEU A 408 -6.78 -1.08 -13.90
C LEU A 408 -5.68 -2.09 -13.60
N TYR A 409 -4.72 -2.28 -14.51
CA TYR A 409 -3.66 -3.27 -14.33
C TYR A 409 -2.73 -2.99 -13.15
N PRO A 410 -2.19 -1.75 -12.95
CA PRO A 410 -1.32 -1.47 -11.81
C PRO A 410 -2.01 -1.65 -10.44
N PRO A 411 -3.24 -1.14 -10.18
CA PRO A 411 -3.95 -1.40 -8.93
C PRO A 411 -4.28 -2.89 -8.72
N LYS A 412 -4.59 -3.65 -9.79
CA LYS A 412 -4.74 -5.12 -9.70
C LYS A 412 -3.45 -5.79 -9.28
N ARG A 413 -2.32 -5.36 -9.82
CA ARG A 413 -0.99 -5.85 -9.43
C ARG A 413 -0.66 -5.50 -7.98
N PHE A 414 -1.09 -4.32 -7.50
CA PHE A 414 -0.97 -3.92 -6.10
C PHE A 414 -1.70 -4.91 -5.19
N LEU A 415 -3.01 -5.06 -5.34
CA LEU A 415 -3.82 -5.98 -4.54
C LEU A 415 -3.37 -7.45 -4.73
N GLY A 416 -3.04 -7.83 -5.96
CA GLY A 416 -2.57 -9.17 -6.33
C GLY A 416 -1.18 -9.54 -5.78
N ALA A 417 -0.44 -8.58 -5.21
CA ALA A 417 0.82 -8.86 -4.52
C ALA A 417 0.60 -9.61 -3.20
N ALA A 418 -0.56 -9.46 -2.56
CA ALA A 418 -0.88 -10.12 -1.30
C ALA A 418 -0.81 -11.65 -1.45
N ARG A 419 -0.02 -12.29 -0.59
CA ARG A 419 0.19 -13.74 -0.53
C ARG A 419 0.86 -14.15 0.76
N ASN A 420 0.60 -15.35 1.20
CA ASN A 420 1.42 -16.05 2.17
C ASN A 420 2.57 -16.75 1.45
N ILE A 421 3.74 -16.87 2.09
CA ILE A 421 4.96 -17.44 1.50
C ILE A 421 5.35 -18.69 2.26
N GLU A 422 5.58 -19.77 1.52
CA GLU A 422 6.06 -21.01 2.09
C GLU A 422 7.42 -20.82 2.80
N HIS A 423 7.47 -21.15 4.09
CA HIS A 423 8.64 -20.97 4.95
C HIS A 423 9.22 -19.54 4.99
N GLY A 424 8.36 -18.53 4.81
CA GLY A 424 8.76 -17.12 4.77
C GLY A 424 7.79 -16.21 5.51
N GLY A 425 7.87 -14.92 5.27
CA GLY A 425 6.90 -13.94 5.75
C GLY A 425 5.62 -13.92 4.91
N SER A 426 4.75 -12.98 5.18
CA SER A 426 3.50 -12.82 4.45
C SER A 426 3.22 -11.36 4.07
N LEU A 427 2.46 -11.16 3.00
CA LEU A 427 1.89 -9.87 2.63
C LEU A 427 0.38 -9.96 2.62
N THR A 428 -0.25 -9.35 3.60
CA THR A 428 -1.71 -9.18 3.69
C THR A 428 -2.09 -7.80 3.20
N ILE A 429 -3.08 -7.68 2.31
CA ILE A 429 -3.60 -6.39 1.84
C ILE A 429 -5.10 -6.37 2.06
N LEU A 430 -5.56 -5.43 2.88
CA LEU A 430 -6.96 -5.14 3.11
C LEU A 430 -7.29 -3.78 2.50
N ALA A 431 -7.98 -3.77 1.38
CA ALA A 431 -8.25 -2.55 0.63
C ALA A 431 -9.73 -2.18 0.69
N SER A 432 -10.02 -0.94 1.01
CA SER A 432 -11.40 -0.44 0.91
C SER A 432 -11.78 -0.22 -0.55
N ALA A 433 -12.96 -0.68 -0.91
CA ALA A 433 -13.59 -0.48 -2.21
C ALA A 433 -14.90 0.27 -2.03
N LEU A 434 -15.05 1.40 -2.73
CA LEU A 434 -16.24 2.23 -2.67
C LEU A 434 -17.30 1.69 -3.62
N VAL A 435 -18.52 1.50 -3.10
CA VAL A 435 -19.70 1.07 -3.87
C VAL A 435 -20.85 2.03 -3.63
N ASP A 436 -21.91 1.96 -4.45
CA ASP A 436 -23.12 2.77 -4.31
C ASP A 436 -22.86 4.29 -4.24
N THR A 437 -21.81 4.74 -4.93
CA THR A 437 -21.44 6.15 -5.01
C THR A 437 -22.25 6.92 -6.07
N GLY A 438 -23.03 6.22 -6.89
CA GLY A 438 -23.70 6.75 -8.07
C GLY A 438 -22.76 6.94 -9.28
N SER A 439 -21.50 6.55 -9.17
CA SER A 439 -20.49 6.61 -10.23
C SER A 439 -20.38 5.27 -10.96
N LYS A 440 -20.70 5.24 -12.25
CA LYS A 440 -20.49 4.04 -13.08
C LYS A 440 -19.01 3.64 -13.20
N MET A 441 -18.10 4.57 -13.00
CA MET A 441 -16.66 4.27 -12.94
C MET A 441 -16.36 3.39 -11.74
N ASP A 442 -16.91 3.70 -10.57
CA ASP A 442 -16.65 2.93 -9.34
C ASP A 442 -17.26 1.53 -9.41
N GLU A 443 -18.43 1.38 -10.04
CA GLU A 443 -19.05 0.08 -10.29
C GLU A 443 -18.14 -0.81 -11.14
N VAL A 444 -17.59 -0.28 -12.24
CA VAL A 444 -16.67 -1.01 -13.10
C VAL A 444 -15.38 -1.36 -12.36
N ILE A 445 -14.80 -0.40 -11.61
CA ILE A 445 -13.61 -0.63 -10.80
C ILE A 445 -13.88 -1.77 -9.80
N PHE A 446 -14.98 -1.70 -9.05
CA PHE A 446 -15.33 -2.74 -8.07
C PHE A 446 -15.48 -4.13 -8.70
N GLU A 447 -16.25 -4.27 -9.79
CA GLU A 447 -16.44 -5.55 -10.47
C GLU A 447 -15.12 -6.14 -10.98
N GLU A 448 -14.19 -5.30 -11.46
CA GLU A 448 -12.87 -5.73 -11.90
C GLU A 448 -11.96 -6.22 -10.77
N PHE A 449 -12.14 -5.73 -9.54
CA PHE A 449 -11.36 -6.16 -8.37
C PHE A 449 -12.00 -7.31 -7.59
N LYS A 450 -13.32 -7.50 -7.66
CA LYS A 450 -14.05 -8.57 -6.98
C LYS A 450 -13.47 -9.97 -7.26
N GLY A 451 -13.06 -10.22 -8.50
CA GLY A 451 -12.40 -11.47 -8.87
C GLY A 451 -10.95 -11.62 -8.37
N THR A 452 -10.31 -10.54 -7.92
CA THR A 452 -8.91 -10.55 -7.45
C THR A 452 -8.83 -10.88 -5.96
N GLY A 453 -9.80 -10.42 -5.17
CA GLY A 453 -9.90 -10.68 -3.74
C GLY A 453 -10.22 -12.13 -3.42
N ASN A 454 -9.83 -12.58 -2.23
CA ASN A 454 -10.22 -13.87 -1.64
C ASN A 454 -10.91 -13.70 -0.27
N MET A 455 -11.25 -12.47 0.12
CA MET A 455 -12.02 -12.12 1.31
C MET A 455 -12.82 -10.86 1.01
N GLU A 456 -14.07 -10.82 1.41
CA GLU A 456 -14.93 -9.65 1.30
C GLU A 456 -15.60 -9.37 2.66
N LEU A 457 -15.36 -8.16 3.20
CA LEU A 457 -16.06 -7.61 4.34
C LEU A 457 -17.02 -6.55 3.83
N LYS A 458 -18.31 -6.86 3.75
CA LYS A 458 -19.31 -5.98 3.17
C LYS A 458 -19.97 -5.14 4.25
N LEU A 459 -19.87 -3.82 4.11
CA LEU A 459 -20.61 -2.87 4.94
C LEU A 459 -21.97 -2.55 4.29
N ASP A 460 -22.93 -2.28 5.15
CA ASP A 460 -24.31 -1.99 4.75
C ASP A 460 -24.73 -0.61 5.25
N ARG A 461 -25.25 0.22 4.31
CA ARG A 461 -25.66 1.58 4.62
C ARG A 461 -26.96 1.64 5.43
N ASP A 462 -27.89 0.74 5.18
CA ASP A 462 -29.17 0.73 5.89
C ASP A 462 -28.99 0.40 7.36
N LEU A 463 -28.01 -0.50 7.68
CA LEU A 463 -27.59 -0.76 9.05
C LEU A 463 -27.02 0.50 9.72
N ALA A 464 -26.17 1.23 9.01
CA ALA A 464 -25.56 2.46 9.54
C ALA A 464 -26.60 3.57 9.75
N ASP A 465 -27.52 3.76 8.81
CA ASP A 465 -28.61 4.75 8.88
C ASP A 465 -29.52 4.44 10.08
N ARG A 466 -29.69 3.17 10.46
CA ARG A 466 -30.42 2.69 11.65
C ARG A 466 -29.58 2.63 12.92
N ARG A 467 -28.32 3.09 12.88
CA ARG A 467 -27.39 3.09 14.02
C ARG A 467 -27.07 1.70 14.58
N ILE A 468 -27.08 0.68 13.71
CA ILE A 468 -26.63 -0.66 14.04
C ILE A 468 -25.16 -0.75 13.67
N PHE A 469 -24.27 -0.78 14.69
CA PHE A 469 -22.83 -0.82 14.51
C PHE A 469 -22.19 -1.99 15.25
N PRO A 470 -21.16 -2.65 14.62
CA PRO A 470 -20.63 -2.38 13.29
C PRO A 470 -21.66 -2.66 12.18
N ALA A 471 -21.68 -1.78 11.16
CA ALA A 471 -22.62 -1.91 10.05
C ALA A 471 -22.12 -2.92 9.01
N ILE A 472 -21.81 -4.14 9.46
CA ILE A 472 -21.34 -5.25 8.65
C ILE A 472 -22.50 -6.15 8.29
N ASP A 473 -22.66 -6.47 7.00
CA ASP A 473 -23.58 -7.50 6.53
C ASP A 473 -22.98 -8.89 6.86
N PRO A 474 -23.53 -9.61 7.83
CA PRO A 474 -22.94 -10.87 8.28
C PRO A 474 -23.20 -12.03 7.32
N VAL A 475 -24.09 -11.85 6.34
CA VAL A 475 -24.47 -12.88 5.36
C VAL A 475 -23.65 -12.72 4.08
N ALA A 476 -23.51 -11.48 3.61
CA ALA A 476 -22.78 -11.19 2.39
C ALA A 476 -21.25 -11.10 2.56
N SER A 477 -20.76 -11.04 3.81
CA SER A 477 -19.33 -11.10 4.11
C SER A 477 -18.81 -12.54 4.13
N GLY A 478 -17.53 -12.74 3.75
CA GLY A 478 -16.92 -14.07 3.77
C GLY A 478 -15.48 -14.11 3.31
N THR A 479 -14.80 -15.21 3.64
CA THR A 479 -13.44 -15.51 3.23
C THR A 479 -13.41 -16.84 2.47
N ARG A 480 -12.66 -16.90 1.37
CA ARG A 480 -12.45 -18.15 0.63
C ARG A 480 -11.51 -19.06 1.41
N ASN A 481 -11.82 -20.35 1.45
CA ASN A 481 -11.08 -21.35 2.22
C ASN A 481 -10.98 -20.97 3.72
N GLU A 482 -12.06 -20.42 4.29
CA GLU A 482 -12.12 -20.04 5.71
C GLU A 482 -11.87 -21.23 6.65
N ASP A 483 -12.07 -22.45 6.17
CA ASP A 483 -11.75 -23.70 6.85
C ASP A 483 -10.27 -23.84 7.23
N LEU A 484 -9.36 -23.18 6.50
CA LEU A 484 -7.94 -23.15 6.85
C LEU A 484 -7.63 -22.19 8.02
N LEU A 485 -8.52 -21.22 8.27
CA LEU A 485 -8.31 -20.14 9.24
C LEU A 485 -9.09 -20.36 10.55
N VAL A 486 -10.14 -21.17 10.51
CA VAL A 486 -10.99 -21.45 11.66
C VAL A 486 -10.54 -22.72 12.35
N ASP A 487 -10.38 -22.66 13.68
CA ASP A 487 -10.05 -23.81 14.50
C ASP A 487 -11.00 -24.99 14.22
N GLU A 488 -10.46 -26.18 14.08
CA GLU A 488 -11.19 -27.38 13.66
C GLU A 488 -12.35 -27.71 14.62
N GLN A 489 -12.17 -27.50 15.92
CA GLN A 489 -13.19 -27.75 16.93
C GLN A 489 -14.31 -26.73 16.89
N MET A 490 -14.00 -25.48 16.51
CA MET A 490 -14.96 -24.38 16.43
C MET A 490 -15.66 -24.28 15.08
N ARG A 491 -15.13 -24.90 14.04
CA ARG A 491 -15.65 -24.86 12.66
C ARG A 491 -17.12 -25.25 12.53
N PRO A 492 -17.63 -26.32 13.15
CA PRO A 492 -19.05 -26.67 13.08
C PRO A 492 -19.96 -25.58 13.66
N PHE A 493 -19.52 -24.92 14.73
CA PHE A 493 -20.28 -23.86 15.37
C PHE A 493 -20.32 -22.58 14.53
N VAL A 494 -19.20 -22.21 13.90
CA VAL A 494 -19.13 -21.05 12.98
C VAL A 494 -20.05 -21.30 11.77
N PHE A 495 -19.99 -22.48 11.17
CA PHE A 495 -20.85 -22.82 10.04
C PHE A 495 -22.34 -22.91 10.44
N GLY A 496 -22.64 -23.42 11.64
CA GLY A 496 -23.97 -23.40 12.21
C GLY A 496 -24.50 -21.98 12.38
N LEU A 497 -23.70 -21.09 12.97
CA LEU A 497 -24.04 -19.67 13.10
C LEU A 497 -24.33 -19.02 11.74
N ARG A 498 -23.49 -19.25 10.73
CA ARG A 498 -23.66 -18.67 9.38
C ARG A 498 -24.96 -19.16 8.72
N ARG A 499 -25.33 -20.44 8.89
CA ARG A 499 -26.62 -20.97 8.41
C ARG A 499 -27.81 -20.28 9.09
N ILE A 500 -27.72 -20.07 10.42
CA ILE A 500 -28.79 -19.36 11.16
C ILE A 500 -28.94 -17.92 10.64
N LEU A 501 -27.81 -17.20 10.47
CA LEU A 501 -27.83 -15.83 9.98
C LEU A 501 -28.40 -15.75 8.54
N ALA A 502 -27.97 -16.65 7.66
CA ALA A 502 -28.47 -16.75 6.29
C ALA A 502 -29.95 -17.12 6.20
N GLY A 503 -30.48 -17.90 7.16
CA GLY A 503 -31.89 -18.24 7.26
C GLY A 503 -32.79 -17.08 7.73
N MET A 504 -32.20 -15.99 8.23
CA MET A 504 -32.94 -14.78 8.58
C MET A 504 -33.17 -13.94 7.32
N ASN A 505 -34.39 -13.89 6.80
CA ASN A 505 -34.75 -13.18 5.56
C ASN A 505 -34.60 -11.63 5.61
N ASN A 506 -33.90 -11.12 6.63
CA ASN A 506 -33.70 -9.69 6.85
C ASN A 506 -32.32 -9.45 7.47
N THR A 507 -31.46 -8.78 6.70
CA THR A 507 -30.06 -8.46 7.10
C THR A 507 -30.01 -7.63 8.37
N GLU A 508 -30.93 -6.68 8.55
CA GLU A 508 -31.02 -5.85 9.75
C GLU A 508 -31.26 -6.70 11.00
N ARG A 509 -32.24 -7.60 10.94
CA ARG A 509 -32.57 -8.51 12.04
C ARG A 509 -31.41 -9.45 12.34
N ALA A 510 -30.76 -9.98 11.31
CA ALA A 510 -29.59 -10.84 11.44
C ALA A 510 -28.46 -10.11 12.15
N ALA A 511 -28.06 -8.93 11.66
CA ALA A 511 -27.00 -8.11 12.23
C ALA A 511 -27.32 -7.67 13.66
N ALA A 512 -28.51 -7.16 13.93
CA ALA A 512 -28.91 -6.70 15.25
C ALA A 512 -28.92 -7.85 16.28
N SER A 513 -29.44 -9.01 15.92
CA SER A 513 -29.45 -10.20 16.78
C SER A 513 -28.06 -10.73 17.06
N PHE A 514 -27.20 -10.76 16.02
CA PHE A 514 -25.82 -11.19 16.11
C PHE A 514 -25.01 -10.27 17.05
N ILE A 515 -25.04 -8.96 16.82
CA ILE A 515 -24.37 -7.96 17.65
C ILE A 515 -24.87 -8.03 19.11
N LYS A 516 -26.18 -8.16 19.33
CA LYS A 516 -26.76 -8.32 20.67
C LYS A 516 -26.24 -9.57 21.37
N GLY A 517 -26.12 -10.67 20.65
CA GLY A 517 -25.57 -11.92 21.15
C GLY A 517 -24.12 -11.78 21.59
N LEU A 518 -23.29 -11.16 20.72
CA LEU A 518 -21.87 -10.90 21.00
C LEU A 518 -21.68 -10.01 22.24
N LYS A 519 -22.44 -8.91 22.35
CA LYS A 519 -22.38 -8.02 23.53
C LYS A 519 -22.76 -8.72 24.85
N GLY A 520 -23.51 -9.81 24.79
CA GLY A 520 -23.89 -10.63 25.95
C GLY A 520 -22.86 -11.67 26.38
N THR A 521 -21.70 -11.75 25.71
CA THR A 521 -20.64 -12.73 25.97
C THR A 521 -19.26 -12.05 26.00
N ASN A 522 -18.28 -12.72 26.62
CA ASN A 522 -16.93 -12.14 26.72
C ASN A 522 -16.05 -12.50 25.53
N THR A 523 -16.24 -13.70 24.95
CA THR A 523 -15.43 -14.23 23.85
C THR A 523 -16.31 -14.80 22.74
N ASN A 524 -15.72 -14.95 21.53
CA ASN A 524 -16.37 -15.60 20.39
C ASN A 524 -16.67 -17.07 20.69
N GLN A 525 -15.76 -17.76 21.39
CA GLN A 525 -15.96 -19.14 21.79
C GLN A 525 -17.19 -19.28 22.70
N GLU A 526 -17.31 -18.43 23.74
CA GLU A 526 -18.48 -18.40 24.63
C GLU A 526 -19.77 -18.15 23.83
N PHE A 527 -19.73 -17.20 22.91
CA PHE A 527 -20.88 -16.85 22.07
C PHE A 527 -21.33 -18.04 21.21
N LEU A 528 -20.40 -18.72 20.53
CA LEU A 528 -20.70 -19.86 19.67
C LEU A 528 -21.30 -21.03 20.45
N VAL A 529 -20.69 -21.42 21.56
CA VAL A 529 -21.19 -22.51 22.42
C VAL A 529 -22.59 -22.19 22.95
N ARG A 530 -22.80 -20.94 23.40
CA ARG A 530 -24.11 -20.51 23.93
C ARG A 530 -25.19 -20.48 22.86
N SER A 531 -24.81 -20.10 21.62
CA SER A 531 -25.74 -20.06 20.48
C SER A 531 -26.14 -21.47 20.05
N ALA A 532 -25.20 -22.42 20.04
CA ALA A 532 -25.47 -23.82 19.71
C ALA A 532 -26.43 -24.48 20.73
N LYS A 533 -26.22 -24.26 22.03
CA LYS A 533 -27.12 -24.77 23.06
C LYS A 533 -28.56 -24.27 22.87
N LYS A 534 -28.75 -22.98 22.62
CA LYS A 534 -30.06 -22.43 22.37
C LYS A 534 -30.76 -23.05 21.15
N HIS A 535 -30.00 -23.34 20.08
CA HIS A 535 -30.56 -23.95 18.86
C HIS A 535 -30.98 -25.41 19.14
N SER A 536 -30.15 -26.18 19.87
CA SER A 536 -30.46 -27.55 20.27
C SER A 536 -31.74 -27.63 21.13
N ASP A 537 -31.92 -26.68 22.06
CA ASP A 537 -33.13 -26.60 22.89
C ASP A 537 -34.40 -26.30 22.09
N TYR A 538 -34.27 -25.50 20.97
CA TYR A 538 -35.38 -25.25 20.05
C TYR A 538 -35.73 -26.46 19.20
N GLU A 539 -34.74 -27.21 18.67
CA GLU A 539 -34.99 -28.42 17.88
C GLU A 539 -35.55 -29.59 18.67
N GLN A 540 -35.28 -29.64 19.98
CA GLN A 540 -35.87 -30.66 20.90
C GLN A 540 -37.30 -30.32 21.36
N THR A 541 -37.80 -29.11 21.08
CA THR A 541 -39.10 -28.65 21.52
C THR A 541 -40.17 -28.75 20.43
N PHE A 542 -39.78 -29.15 19.21
CA PHE A 542 -40.67 -29.46 18.06
C PHE A 542 -40.42 -30.87 17.55
#